data_a86b62610a95f443adb62db9e2938a2e
#
_entry.id   a86b62610a95f443adb62db9e2938a2e
#
_cell.length_a   1.000
_cell.length_b   1.000
_cell.length_c   1.000
_cell.angle_alpha   90.00
_cell.angle_beta   90.00
_cell.angle_gamma   90.00
#
_symmetry.space_group_name_H-M   'P 1'
#
loop_
_entity.id
_entity.type
_entity.pdbx_description
1 polymer ?
#
loop_
_entity_poly.entity_id
_entity_poly.type
_entity_poly.pdbx_seq_one_letter_code
_entity_poly.pdbx_strand_id
1 'polypeptide(L)'
;MHELRIAENLIRLRHERKITQEELADYIGVTKGSVSKWEKNISKPDLQTIPVLATFFGVTIDELLGYLPQLSKDQIQKLYLDYSNSFAVSDFDKTVEDIRTTVKHYYSCYPLVFQMCVLLLNHYLLAKTQK
;
A
#
# COMPACT_ATOMS: atom_id res chain seq x y z
N MET A 1 -3.25 -6.83 -5.07
CA MET A 1 -4.16 -6.39 -4.00
C MET A 1 -3.33 -5.79 -2.88
N HIS A 2 -3.67 -4.59 -2.42
CA HIS A 2 -2.98 -4.01 -1.27
C HIS A 2 -3.32 -4.82 -0.03
N GLU A 3 -2.32 -5.46 0.52
CA GLU A 3 -2.46 -6.10 1.82
C GLU A 3 -2.41 -5.02 2.91
N LEU A 4 -3.45 -4.96 3.72
CA LEU A 4 -3.51 -4.01 4.83
C LEU A 4 -2.48 -4.40 5.89
N ARG A 5 -1.72 -3.42 6.38
CA ARG A 5 -0.66 -3.61 7.37
C ARG A 5 -1.06 -3.12 8.75
N ILE A 6 -2.33 -3.26 9.10
CA ILE A 6 -2.83 -2.75 10.37
C ILE A 6 -2.15 -3.40 11.57
N ALA A 7 -1.90 -4.70 11.53
CA ALA A 7 -1.25 -5.42 12.63
C ALA A 7 0.14 -4.86 12.95
N GLU A 8 0.98 -4.73 11.93
CA GLU A 8 2.33 -4.19 12.07
C GLU A 8 2.31 -2.74 12.57
N ASN A 9 1.42 -1.92 12.02
CA ASN A 9 1.30 -0.52 12.38
C ASN A 9 0.79 -0.34 13.82
N LEU A 10 -0.16 -1.16 14.27
CA LEU A 10 -0.63 -1.14 15.65
C LEU A 10 0.50 -1.46 16.63
N ILE A 11 1.27 -2.51 16.36
CA ILE A 11 2.41 -2.88 17.20
C ILE A 11 3.41 -1.72 17.27
N ARG A 12 3.78 -1.15 16.13
CA ARG A 12 4.73 -0.05 16.06
C ARG A 12 4.24 1.18 16.81
N LEU A 13 3.02 1.62 16.55
CA LEU A 13 2.43 2.81 17.17
C LEU A 13 2.27 2.64 18.67
N ARG A 14 1.85 1.45 19.13
CA ARG A 14 1.73 1.15 20.54
C ARG A 14 3.10 1.19 21.24
N HIS A 15 4.12 0.59 20.63
CA HIS A 15 5.48 0.60 21.18
C HIS A 15 6.07 2.03 21.20
N GLU A 16 5.83 2.83 20.20
CA GLU A 16 6.25 4.25 20.16
C GLU A 16 5.64 5.04 21.33
N ARG A 17 4.40 4.75 21.69
CA ARG A 17 3.70 5.35 22.84
C ARG A 17 4.10 4.71 24.17
N LYS A 18 4.84 3.60 24.15
CA LYS A 18 5.25 2.85 25.36
C LYS A 18 4.06 2.41 26.22
N ILE A 19 2.97 2.00 25.58
CA ILE A 19 1.77 1.49 26.24
C ILE A 19 1.62 -0.01 25.99
N THR A 20 0.95 -0.68 26.94
CA THR A 20 0.64 -2.10 26.84
C THR A 20 -0.60 -2.35 25.98
N GLN A 21 -0.81 -3.61 25.59
CA GLN A 21 -2.06 -4.00 24.90
C GLN A 21 -3.29 -3.73 25.76
N GLU A 22 -3.17 -3.93 27.08
CA GLU A 22 -4.25 -3.69 28.04
C GLU A 22 -4.59 -2.20 28.15
N GLU A 23 -3.57 -1.34 28.24
CA GLU A 23 -3.77 0.11 28.27
C GLU A 23 -4.45 0.62 26.99
N LEU A 24 -4.04 0.12 25.84
CA LEU A 24 -4.70 0.45 24.58
C LEU A 24 -6.15 -0.04 24.57
N ALA A 25 -6.39 -1.28 25.00
CA ALA A 25 -7.72 -1.87 25.07
C ALA A 25 -8.65 -1.05 25.96
N ASP A 26 -8.19 -0.67 27.15
CA ASP A 26 -8.94 0.13 28.09
C ASP A 26 -9.31 1.48 27.51
N TYR A 27 -8.38 2.13 26.81
CA TYR A 27 -8.62 3.43 26.21
C TYR A 27 -9.64 3.37 25.06
N ILE A 28 -9.54 2.35 24.22
CA ILE A 28 -10.43 2.17 23.07
C ILE A 28 -11.80 1.60 23.47
N GLY A 29 -11.89 0.94 24.64
CA GLY A 29 -13.12 0.32 25.11
C GLY A 29 -13.33 -1.11 24.55
N VAL A 30 -12.24 -1.84 24.35
CA VAL A 30 -12.26 -3.24 23.89
C VAL A 30 -11.51 -4.12 24.86
N THR A 31 -11.49 -5.43 24.62
CA THR A 31 -10.74 -6.36 25.48
C THR A 31 -9.26 -6.41 25.05
N LYS A 32 -8.38 -6.71 25.99
CA LYS A 32 -6.96 -7.00 25.69
C LYS A 32 -6.82 -8.11 24.66
N GLY A 33 -7.68 -9.13 24.73
CA GLY A 33 -7.69 -10.23 23.77
C GLY A 33 -7.98 -9.76 22.35
N SER A 34 -8.85 -8.77 22.17
CA SER A 34 -9.12 -8.16 20.86
C SER A 34 -7.87 -7.51 20.30
N VAL A 35 -7.18 -6.68 21.08
CA VAL A 35 -5.94 -6.02 20.66
C VAL A 35 -4.87 -7.06 20.30
N SER A 36 -4.72 -8.10 21.12
CA SER A 36 -3.77 -9.19 20.85
C SER A 36 -4.06 -9.87 19.51
N LYS A 37 -5.32 -10.17 19.23
CA LYS A 37 -5.72 -10.80 17.97
C LYS A 37 -5.46 -9.90 16.76
N TRP A 38 -5.68 -8.59 16.90
CA TRP A 38 -5.38 -7.62 15.83
C TRP A 38 -3.89 -7.60 15.52
N GLU A 39 -3.06 -7.56 16.55
CA GLU A 39 -1.59 -7.52 16.38
C GLU A 39 -1.02 -8.84 15.83
N LYS A 40 -1.70 -9.96 16.06
CA LYS A 40 -1.34 -11.28 15.50
C LYS A 40 -1.95 -11.54 14.12
N ASN A 41 -2.71 -10.57 13.59
CA ASN A 41 -3.42 -10.72 12.32
C ASN A 41 -4.44 -11.88 12.31
N ILE A 42 -4.94 -12.28 13.48
CA ILE A 42 -5.97 -13.31 13.63
C ILE A 42 -7.35 -12.72 13.33
N SER A 43 -7.60 -11.50 13.80
CA SER A 43 -8.80 -10.73 13.51
C SER A 43 -8.43 -9.28 13.22
N LYS A 44 -9.41 -8.53 12.75
CA LYS A 44 -9.22 -7.10 12.45
C LYS A 44 -10.18 -6.26 13.28
N PRO A 45 -9.80 -5.01 13.62
CA PRO A 45 -10.74 -4.08 14.23
C PRO A 45 -11.96 -3.91 13.32
N ASP A 46 -13.14 -3.72 13.93
CA ASP A 46 -14.30 -3.40 13.13
C ASP A 46 -14.18 -2.00 12.51
N LEU A 47 -15.03 -1.72 11.54
CA LEU A 47 -14.95 -0.49 10.76
C LEU A 47 -15.07 0.76 11.65
N GLN A 48 -15.88 0.71 12.71
CA GLN A 48 -16.09 1.85 13.60
C GLN A 48 -14.91 2.09 14.54
N THR A 49 -14.14 1.07 14.84
CA THR A 49 -12.95 1.15 15.70
C THR A 49 -11.76 1.77 14.97
N ILE A 50 -11.67 1.64 13.66
CA ILE A 50 -10.57 2.15 12.85
C ILE A 50 -10.34 3.66 13.06
N PRO A 51 -11.36 4.54 12.93
CA PRO A 51 -11.17 5.97 13.19
C PRO A 51 -10.75 6.28 14.63
N VAL A 52 -11.24 5.53 15.60
CA VAL A 52 -10.89 5.71 17.02
C VAL A 52 -9.41 5.41 17.24
N LEU A 53 -8.90 4.34 16.67
CA LEU A 53 -7.47 3.98 16.73
C LEU A 53 -6.61 5.05 16.05
N ALA A 54 -6.99 5.50 14.86
CA ALA A 54 -6.27 6.54 14.14
C ALA A 54 -6.20 7.84 14.94
N THR A 55 -7.31 8.26 15.53
CA THR A 55 -7.39 9.46 16.36
C THR A 55 -6.52 9.31 17.62
N PHE A 56 -6.57 8.15 18.27
CA PHE A 56 -5.76 7.88 19.46
C PHE A 56 -4.26 8.01 19.16
N PHE A 57 -3.82 7.44 18.06
CA PHE A 57 -2.41 7.48 17.68
C PHE A 57 -2.00 8.76 16.93
N GLY A 58 -2.95 9.64 16.61
CA GLY A 58 -2.65 10.87 15.89
C GLY A 58 -2.18 10.65 14.46
N VAL A 59 -2.63 9.59 13.83
CA VAL A 59 -2.32 9.24 12.44
C VAL A 59 -3.59 9.26 11.59
N THR A 60 -3.43 9.29 10.28
CA THR A 60 -4.56 9.13 9.36
C THR A 60 -4.99 7.68 9.30
N ILE A 61 -6.22 7.42 8.84
CA ILE A 61 -6.70 6.07 8.61
C ILE A 61 -5.83 5.36 7.56
N ASP A 62 -5.42 6.07 6.52
CA ASP A 62 -4.54 5.53 5.48
C ASP A 62 -3.20 5.07 6.06
N GLU A 63 -2.60 5.88 6.94
CA GLU A 63 -1.35 5.51 7.63
C GLU A 63 -1.55 4.31 8.55
N LEU A 64 -2.66 4.26 9.28
CA LEU A 64 -2.97 3.15 10.18
C LEU A 64 -3.11 1.85 9.41
N LEU A 65 -3.80 1.87 8.28
CA LEU A 65 -4.03 0.69 7.43
C LEU A 65 -2.84 0.35 6.53
N GLY A 66 -1.87 1.25 6.40
CA GLY A 66 -0.78 1.08 5.45
C GLY A 66 -1.24 1.19 4.01
N TYR A 67 -2.30 1.95 3.77
CA TYR A 67 -2.87 2.15 2.43
C TYR A 67 -2.31 3.41 1.79
N LEU A 68 -1.78 3.27 0.57
CA LEU A 68 -1.19 4.36 -0.19
C LEU A 68 -1.95 4.55 -1.50
N PRO A 69 -3.05 5.34 -1.50
CA PRO A 69 -3.84 5.57 -2.72
C PRO A 69 -3.11 6.44 -3.74
N GLN A 70 -2.12 7.19 -3.29
CA GLN A 70 -1.30 8.07 -4.12
C GLN A 70 0.17 7.73 -3.92
N LEU A 71 0.92 7.70 -5.03
CA LEU A 71 2.36 7.49 -4.99
C LEU A 71 3.08 8.83 -5.08
N SER A 72 4.24 8.94 -4.41
CA SER A 72 5.12 10.08 -4.56
C SER A 72 5.79 10.07 -5.93
N LYS A 73 6.32 11.23 -6.33
CA LYS A 73 7.06 11.36 -7.59
C LYS A 73 8.24 10.37 -7.67
N ASP A 74 8.98 10.20 -6.59
CA ASP A 74 10.11 9.27 -6.54
C ASP A 74 9.67 7.81 -6.66
N GLN A 75 8.56 7.44 -6.02
CA GLN A 75 7.99 6.09 -6.15
C GLN A 75 7.53 5.80 -7.58
N ILE A 76 6.90 6.77 -8.24
CA ILE A 76 6.47 6.65 -9.64
C ILE A 76 7.68 6.48 -10.55
N GLN A 77 8.73 7.27 -10.36
CA GLN A 77 9.96 7.18 -11.13
C GLN A 77 10.64 5.83 -10.95
N LYS A 78 10.68 5.31 -9.73
CA LYS A 78 11.23 3.98 -9.46
C LYS A 78 10.46 2.88 -10.20
N LEU A 79 9.13 2.92 -10.16
CA LEU A 79 8.29 1.98 -10.92
C LEU A 79 8.54 2.07 -12.42
N TYR A 80 8.65 3.28 -12.93
CA TYR A 80 8.95 3.51 -14.36
C TYR A 80 10.26 2.82 -14.77
N LEU A 81 11.31 3.02 -13.98
CA LEU A 81 12.62 2.43 -14.25
C LEU A 81 12.60 0.90 -14.11
N ASP A 82 11.93 0.38 -13.08
CA ASP A 82 11.82 -1.06 -12.87
C ASP A 82 11.11 -1.75 -14.03
N TYR A 83 10.00 -1.21 -14.51
CA TYR A 83 9.28 -1.76 -15.66
C TYR A 83 10.03 -1.55 -16.98
N SER A 84 10.71 -0.41 -17.14
CA SER A 84 11.55 -0.17 -18.31
C SER A 84 12.65 -1.26 -18.41
N ASN A 85 13.29 -1.59 -17.29
CA ASN A 85 14.27 -2.67 -17.23
C ASN A 85 13.63 -4.05 -17.47
N SER A 86 12.43 -4.27 -16.98
CA SER A 86 11.69 -5.53 -17.18
C SER A 86 11.42 -5.82 -18.66
N PHE A 87 11.17 -4.79 -19.48
CA PHE A 87 11.01 -4.97 -20.93
C PHE A 87 12.27 -5.51 -21.62
N ALA A 88 13.44 -5.24 -21.04
CA ALA A 88 14.70 -5.70 -21.59
C ALA A 88 15.04 -7.17 -21.23
N VAL A 89 14.53 -7.67 -20.10
CA VAL A 89 14.94 -8.97 -19.53
C VAL A 89 13.79 -9.99 -19.39
N SER A 90 12.56 -9.53 -19.47
CA SER A 90 11.36 -10.36 -19.29
C SER A 90 10.51 -10.40 -20.56
N ASP A 91 9.52 -11.31 -20.55
CA ASP A 91 8.54 -11.37 -21.61
C ASP A 91 7.75 -10.04 -21.67
N PHE A 92 7.59 -9.51 -22.88
CA PHE A 92 6.87 -8.28 -23.14
C PHE A 92 5.44 -8.32 -22.61
N ASP A 93 4.71 -9.39 -22.91
CA ASP A 93 3.32 -9.53 -22.48
C ASP A 93 3.18 -9.60 -20.97
N LYS A 94 4.11 -10.24 -20.28
CA LYS A 94 4.13 -10.29 -18.82
C LYS A 94 4.33 -8.89 -18.22
N THR A 95 5.29 -8.13 -18.74
CA THR A 95 5.55 -6.78 -18.28
C THR A 95 4.35 -5.87 -18.50
N VAL A 96 3.68 -5.97 -19.64
CA VAL A 96 2.44 -5.23 -19.92
C VAL A 96 1.36 -5.57 -18.90
N GLU A 97 1.19 -6.84 -18.56
CA GLU A 97 0.20 -7.27 -17.58
C GLU A 97 0.52 -6.76 -16.18
N ASP A 98 1.78 -6.77 -15.78
CA ASP A 98 2.23 -6.21 -14.50
C ASP A 98 1.94 -4.70 -14.41
N ILE A 99 2.18 -3.96 -15.49
CA ILE A 99 1.85 -2.53 -15.57
C ILE A 99 0.34 -2.31 -15.46
N ARG A 100 -0.47 -3.12 -16.14
CA ARG A 100 -1.94 -3.03 -16.04
C ARG A 100 -2.42 -3.25 -14.62
N THR A 101 -1.85 -4.22 -13.91
CA THR A 101 -2.16 -4.50 -12.50
C THR A 101 -1.83 -3.30 -11.62
N THR A 102 -0.66 -2.69 -11.81
CA THR A 102 -0.24 -1.49 -11.07
C THR A 102 -1.18 -0.31 -11.34
N VAL A 103 -1.54 -0.06 -12.58
CA VAL A 103 -2.51 1.00 -12.94
C VAL A 103 -3.85 0.76 -12.29
N LYS A 104 -4.31 -0.48 -12.26
CA LYS A 104 -5.58 -0.85 -11.61
C LYS A 104 -5.56 -0.56 -10.11
N HIS A 105 -4.45 -0.84 -9.43
CA HIS A 105 -4.30 -0.57 -8.00
C HIS A 105 -4.26 0.92 -7.67
N TYR A 106 -3.68 1.72 -8.54
CA TYR A 106 -3.50 3.16 -8.35
C TYR A 106 -4.28 3.97 -9.39
N TYR A 107 -5.48 3.53 -9.70
CA TYR A 107 -6.29 4.10 -10.77
C TYR A 107 -6.53 5.61 -10.63
N SER A 108 -6.64 6.11 -9.40
CA SER A 108 -6.82 7.53 -9.11
C SER A 108 -5.51 8.32 -8.98
N CYS A 109 -4.38 7.65 -9.07
CA CYS A 109 -3.08 8.30 -9.09
C CYS A 109 -2.74 8.69 -10.54
N TYR A 110 -3.30 9.80 -11.01
CA TYR A 110 -3.16 10.22 -12.41
C TYR A 110 -1.72 10.41 -12.87
N PRO A 111 -0.79 10.95 -12.05
CA PRO A 111 0.61 11.03 -12.47
C PRO A 111 1.23 9.65 -12.75
N LEU A 112 0.88 8.63 -11.97
CA LEU A 112 1.34 7.26 -12.24
C LEU A 112 0.74 6.73 -13.54
N VAL A 113 -0.58 6.86 -13.70
CA VAL A 113 -1.29 6.38 -14.89
C VAL A 113 -0.69 7.01 -16.16
N PHE A 114 -0.43 8.31 -16.13
CA PHE A 114 0.21 9.02 -17.24
C PHE A 114 1.60 8.45 -17.55
N GLN A 115 2.44 8.26 -16.54
CA GLN A 115 3.79 7.73 -16.74
C GLN A 115 3.78 6.28 -17.24
N MET A 116 2.83 5.47 -16.81
CA MET A 116 2.69 4.11 -17.32
C MET A 116 2.23 4.09 -18.78
N CYS A 117 1.37 5.00 -19.17
CA CYS A 117 0.98 5.16 -20.59
C CYS A 117 2.17 5.57 -21.45
N VAL A 118 2.99 6.51 -21.00
CA VAL A 118 4.22 6.93 -21.70
C VAL A 118 5.18 5.75 -21.86
N LEU A 119 5.36 4.97 -20.79
CA LEU A 119 6.23 3.79 -20.80
C LEU A 119 5.77 2.74 -21.82
N LEU A 120 4.49 2.42 -21.84
CA LEU A 120 3.91 1.47 -22.78
C LEU A 120 4.05 1.96 -24.23
N LEU A 121 3.77 3.24 -24.47
CA LEU A 121 3.88 3.82 -25.81
C LEU A 121 5.32 3.75 -26.32
N ASN A 122 6.30 4.13 -25.50
CA ASN A 122 7.71 4.10 -25.88
C ASN A 122 8.18 2.69 -26.25
N HIS A 123 7.83 1.71 -25.44
CA HIS A 123 8.26 0.32 -25.68
C HIS A 123 7.48 -0.35 -26.82
N TYR A 124 6.23 -0.02 -27.01
CA TYR A 124 5.44 -0.52 -28.13
C TYR A 124 6.00 -0.03 -29.48
N LEU A 125 6.38 1.25 -29.56
CA LEU A 125 7.01 1.80 -30.74
C LEU A 125 8.36 1.14 -31.04
N LEU A 126 9.17 0.90 -30.01
CA LEU A 126 10.45 0.18 -30.16
C LEU A 126 10.25 -1.25 -30.64
N ALA A 127 9.26 -1.95 -30.14
CA ALA A 127 8.94 -3.31 -30.58
C ALA A 127 8.53 -3.36 -32.06
N LYS A 128 7.83 -2.34 -32.56
CA LYS A 128 7.46 -2.22 -33.97
C LYS A 128 8.65 -1.94 -34.88
N THR A 129 9.63 -1.20 -34.41
CA THR A 129 10.81 -0.83 -35.23
C THR A 129 11.84 -1.95 -35.32
N GLN A 130 11.77 -2.96 -34.46
CA GLN A 130 12.66 -4.12 -34.47
C GLN A 130 12.14 -5.28 -35.36
N LYS A 131 10.96 -5.14 -35.93
CA LYS A 131 10.44 -6.03 -36.94
C LYS A 131 10.78 -5.51 -38.34
#